data_a6b9a6d96fe911d530f7e7487bcba525
#
_entry.id   a6b9a6d96fe911d530f7e7487bcba525
#
_cell.length_a   1.000
_cell.length_b   1.000
_cell.length_c   1.000
_cell.angle_alpha   90.00
_cell.angle_beta   90.00
_cell.angle_gamma   90.00
#
_symmetry.space_group_name_H-M   'P 1'
#
loop_
_entity.id
_entity.type
_entity.pdbx_description
1 polymer ?
#
loop_
_entity_poly.entity_id
_entity_poly.type
_entity_poly.pdbx_seq_one_letter_code
_entity_poly.pdbx_strand_id
1 'polypeptide(L)'
;MSDPEAKFKMLLSLASESLKSERWDDSVRFASSVIESGANGDYLFIALEVLAWAHISADRPDAALSVLSEALRMRSAGSIAPAIELSRKLSEKGRAGDAYHLLAQAHQCEPHDVSVPLVLAEMHRRSGSYPDAVRWIECANAMSPESASSRSEVLNSLRATISRNDLLRATVHAVGQKITNSRGHDVMSGPFAGVTLSNGHDFAWVATLVGCYEKELHSVIEDAISLRPTRIVNVGCSGGYYAVGFARRVPAATIYAFDIDELARASCVELANVNDVGDRVVVGGACTPDVLGPLVGSGSLIFCDCEGYELHLLDPAIVPGLEKTAIIVELHDVWVPGLAERLLGRFLATHKVYRIGAIPRDWRIEPVSTIPGLTEQERTFAVSDWRDPSMSWAYLEPR
;
A
#
# COMPACT_ATOMS: atom_id res chain seq x y z
N MET A 1 7.17 -54.79 15.13
CA MET A 1 7.32 -53.60 14.27
C MET A 1 5.93 -53.02 14.11
N SER A 2 5.64 -51.84 14.68
CA SER A 2 4.34 -51.17 14.53
C SER A 2 4.19 -50.71 13.09
N ASP A 3 3.03 -51.03 12.50
CA ASP A 3 2.66 -50.61 11.16
C ASP A 3 2.82 -49.09 11.01
N PRO A 4 3.72 -48.60 10.12
CA PRO A 4 3.94 -47.15 9.95
C PRO A 4 2.65 -46.38 9.54
N GLU A 5 1.79 -47.01 8.72
CA GLU A 5 0.54 -46.40 8.30
C GLU A 5 -0.44 -46.26 9.45
N ALA A 6 -0.53 -47.22 10.33
CA ALA A 6 -1.39 -47.14 11.52
C ALA A 6 -0.91 -45.98 12.44
N LYS A 7 0.43 -45.80 12.57
CA LYS A 7 0.99 -44.65 13.29
C LYS A 7 0.64 -43.31 12.64
N PHE A 8 0.76 -43.18 11.31
CA PHE A 8 0.41 -41.94 10.59
C PHE A 8 -1.07 -41.60 10.75
N LYS A 9 -1.97 -42.58 10.56
CA LYS A 9 -3.42 -42.36 10.76
C LYS A 9 -3.73 -41.87 12.17
N MET A 10 -3.13 -42.45 13.18
CA MET A 10 -3.34 -42.05 14.58
C MET A 10 -2.85 -40.60 14.80
N LEU A 11 -1.64 -40.25 14.36
CA LEU A 11 -1.08 -38.92 14.53
C LEU A 11 -1.86 -37.86 13.78
N LEU A 12 -2.34 -38.13 12.55
CA LEU A 12 -3.17 -37.23 11.79
C LEU A 12 -4.55 -37.02 12.41
N SER A 13 -5.14 -38.09 13.00
CA SER A 13 -6.39 -37.96 13.77
C SER A 13 -6.20 -37.04 14.97
N LEU A 14 -5.13 -37.23 15.75
CA LEU A 14 -4.80 -36.36 16.90
C LEU A 14 -4.51 -34.92 16.48
N ALA A 15 -3.79 -34.72 15.35
CA ALA A 15 -3.52 -33.40 14.82
C ALA A 15 -4.82 -32.66 14.42
N SER A 16 -5.71 -33.34 13.69
CA SER A 16 -7.00 -32.78 13.25
C SER A 16 -7.95 -32.52 14.41
N GLU A 17 -7.98 -33.37 15.43
CA GLU A 17 -8.76 -33.17 16.65
C GLU A 17 -8.22 -31.96 17.45
N SER A 18 -6.90 -31.85 17.58
CA SER A 18 -6.26 -30.71 18.23
C SER A 18 -6.54 -29.41 17.49
N LEU A 19 -6.55 -29.40 16.16
CA LEU A 19 -6.91 -28.25 15.32
C LEU A 19 -8.33 -27.80 15.60
N LYS A 20 -9.29 -28.73 15.61
CA LYS A 20 -10.70 -28.45 15.93
C LYS A 20 -10.93 -27.96 17.36
N SER A 21 -10.06 -28.35 18.27
CA SER A 21 -10.11 -28.00 19.70
C SER A 21 -9.27 -26.78 20.04
N GLU A 22 -8.80 -26.02 19.04
CA GLU A 22 -7.98 -24.79 19.17
C GLU A 22 -6.66 -25.00 19.92
N ARG A 23 -6.15 -26.26 19.95
CA ARG A 23 -4.85 -26.61 20.54
C ARG A 23 -3.78 -26.61 19.44
N TRP A 24 -3.48 -25.41 18.94
CA TRP A 24 -2.64 -25.22 17.75
C TRP A 24 -1.26 -25.86 17.87
N ASP A 25 -0.59 -25.72 19.00
CA ASP A 25 0.76 -26.28 19.22
C ASP A 25 0.74 -27.80 19.26
N ASP A 26 -0.29 -28.42 19.81
CA ASP A 26 -0.47 -29.89 19.76
C ASP A 26 -0.69 -30.35 18.32
N SER A 27 -1.52 -29.62 17.57
CA SER A 27 -1.76 -29.89 16.15
C SER A 27 -0.46 -29.82 15.35
N VAL A 28 0.34 -28.75 15.52
CA VAL A 28 1.65 -28.60 14.89
C VAL A 28 2.55 -29.78 15.25
N ARG A 29 2.68 -30.12 16.52
CA ARG A 29 3.52 -31.22 16.99
C ARG A 29 3.14 -32.56 16.36
N PHE A 30 1.87 -32.92 16.32
CA PHE A 30 1.42 -34.20 15.75
C PHE A 30 1.60 -34.23 14.24
N ALA A 31 1.26 -33.17 13.51
CA ALA A 31 1.44 -33.09 12.07
C ALA A 31 2.93 -33.14 11.67
N SER A 32 3.79 -32.39 12.38
CA SER A 32 5.25 -32.45 12.18
C SER A 32 5.81 -33.84 12.42
N SER A 33 5.35 -34.56 13.45
CA SER A 33 5.78 -35.93 13.73
C SER A 33 5.45 -36.90 12.61
N VAL A 34 4.38 -36.68 11.84
CA VAL A 34 4.07 -37.49 10.64
C VAL A 34 5.13 -37.24 9.56
N ILE A 35 5.47 -35.98 9.29
CA ILE A 35 6.46 -35.60 8.29
C ILE A 35 7.84 -36.12 8.66
N GLU A 36 8.29 -35.90 9.89
CA GLU A 36 9.58 -36.36 10.43
C GLU A 36 9.73 -37.90 10.46
N SER A 37 8.60 -38.59 10.58
CA SER A 37 8.59 -40.07 10.52
C SER A 37 8.69 -40.63 9.08
N GLY A 38 8.86 -39.78 8.07
CA GLY A 38 9.06 -40.15 6.68
C GLY A 38 7.77 -40.51 5.93
N ALA A 39 6.65 -39.89 6.30
CA ALA A 39 5.39 -40.04 5.57
C ALA A 39 5.57 -39.55 4.11
N ASN A 40 4.89 -40.19 3.18
CA ASN A 40 4.85 -39.82 1.77
C ASN A 40 3.41 -39.90 1.24
N GLY A 41 3.23 -39.49 -0.04
CA GLY A 41 1.90 -39.49 -0.68
C GLY A 41 0.84 -38.77 0.14
N ASP A 42 -0.35 -39.36 0.25
CA ASP A 42 -1.50 -38.75 0.88
C ASP A 42 -1.27 -38.39 2.36
N TYR A 43 -0.52 -39.18 3.09
CA TYR A 43 -0.24 -38.89 4.50
C TYR A 43 0.62 -37.64 4.68
N LEU A 44 1.60 -37.43 3.78
CA LEU A 44 2.41 -36.21 3.78
C LEU A 44 1.56 -35.00 3.42
N PHE A 45 0.71 -35.10 2.40
CA PHE A 45 -0.14 -33.99 1.97
C PHE A 45 -1.13 -33.57 3.04
N ILE A 46 -1.81 -34.54 3.68
CA ILE A 46 -2.72 -34.26 4.80
C ILE A 46 -1.98 -33.62 5.98
N ALA A 47 -0.75 -34.10 6.28
CA ALA A 47 0.05 -33.53 7.35
C ALA A 47 0.44 -32.07 7.07
N LEU A 48 0.85 -31.75 5.85
CA LEU A 48 1.16 -30.38 5.42
C LEU A 48 -0.07 -29.46 5.47
N GLU A 49 -1.21 -29.95 5.05
CA GLU A 49 -2.47 -29.17 5.11
C GLU A 49 -2.86 -28.84 6.56
N VAL A 50 -2.87 -29.84 7.45
CA VAL A 50 -3.19 -29.64 8.87
C VAL A 50 -2.17 -28.71 9.54
N LEU A 51 -0.89 -28.84 9.21
CA LEU A 51 0.18 -28.00 9.72
C LEU A 51 0.01 -26.55 9.26
N ALA A 52 -0.35 -26.33 8.00
CA ALA A 52 -0.64 -25.00 7.47
C ALA A 52 -1.81 -24.35 8.21
N TRP A 53 -2.92 -25.07 8.35
CA TRP A 53 -4.08 -24.58 9.09
C TRP A 53 -3.76 -24.26 10.56
N ALA A 54 -2.97 -25.09 11.22
CA ALA A 54 -2.56 -24.85 12.60
C ALA A 54 -1.74 -23.56 12.74
N HIS A 55 -0.80 -23.31 11.82
CA HIS A 55 -0.01 -22.07 11.80
C HIS A 55 -0.86 -20.84 11.45
N ILE A 56 -1.80 -20.97 10.48
CA ILE A 56 -2.73 -19.88 10.12
C ILE A 56 -3.62 -19.50 11.31
N SER A 57 -4.15 -20.49 12.00
CA SER A 57 -5.03 -20.28 13.17
C SER A 57 -4.29 -19.73 14.38
N ALA A 58 -3.02 -20.13 14.55
CA ALA A 58 -2.14 -19.59 15.60
C ALA A 58 -1.54 -18.21 15.27
N ASP A 59 -1.94 -17.58 14.16
CA ASP A 59 -1.42 -16.31 13.65
C ASP A 59 0.11 -16.30 13.43
N ARG A 60 0.65 -17.39 12.86
CA ARG A 60 2.06 -17.58 12.50
C ARG A 60 2.25 -17.56 10.99
N PRO A 61 2.12 -16.41 10.32
CA PRO A 61 2.04 -16.33 8.85
C PRO A 61 3.31 -16.82 8.15
N ASP A 62 4.51 -16.60 8.71
CA ASP A 62 5.76 -17.02 8.08
C ASP A 62 5.92 -18.54 8.09
N ALA A 63 5.58 -19.19 9.19
CA ALA A 63 5.57 -20.64 9.27
C ALA A 63 4.54 -21.27 8.32
N ALA A 64 3.33 -20.69 8.25
CA ALA A 64 2.28 -21.09 7.32
C ALA A 64 2.73 -20.92 5.87
N LEU A 65 3.36 -19.80 5.52
CA LEU A 65 3.85 -19.51 4.18
C LEU A 65 4.93 -20.54 3.74
N SER A 66 5.86 -20.87 4.63
CA SER A 66 6.88 -21.86 4.37
C SER A 66 6.28 -23.25 4.07
N VAL A 67 5.35 -23.70 4.91
CA VAL A 67 4.67 -24.99 4.76
C VAL A 67 3.87 -25.05 3.46
N LEU A 68 3.10 -23.98 3.16
CA LEU A 68 2.26 -23.95 1.96
C LEU A 68 3.07 -23.86 0.68
N SER A 69 4.17 -23.10 0.67
CA SER A 69 5.06 -23.04 -0.51
C SER A 69 5.68 -24.40 -0.81
N GLU A 70 6.00 -25.20 0.21
CA GLU A 70 6.47 -26.58 0.05
C GLU A 70 5.36 -27.48 -0.50
N ALA A 71 4.18 -27.45 0.12
CA ALA A 71 3.04 -28.27 -0.26
C ALA A 71 2.57 -28.00 -1.69
N LEU A 72 2.49 -26.73 -2.09
CA LEU A 72 2.10 -26.31 -3.45
C LEU A 72 3.16 -26.72 -4.49
N ARG A 73 4.45 -26.64 -4.16
CA ARG A 73 5.54 -27.14 -5.01
C ARG A 73 5.42 -28.64 -5.27
N MET A 74 4.95 -29.39 -4.28
CA MET A 74 4.65 -30.83 -4.38
C MET A 74 3.30 -31.12 -5.05
N ARG A 75 2.55 -30.12 -5.50
CA ARG A 75 1.22 -30.20 -6.11
C ARG A 75 0.16 -30.83 -5.20
N SER A 76 0.14 -30.43 -3.94
CA SER A 76 -0.91 -30.82 -3.00
C SER A 76 -2.16 -29.97 -3.19
N ALA A 77 -3.20 -30.53 -3.80
CA ALA A 77 -4.48 -29.84 -4.03
C ALA A 77 -5.16 -29.38 -2.72
N GLY A 78 -4.99 -30.11 -1.62
CA GLY A 78 -5.50 -29.72 -0.29
C GLY A 78 -4.89 -28.41 0.24
N SER A 79 -3.81 -27.92 -0.37
CA SER A 79 -3.15 -26.68 0.03
C SER A 79 -3.80 -25.39 -0.54
N ILE A 80 -4.80 -25.50 -1.43
CA ILE A 80 -5.44 -24.32 -2.06
C ILE A 80 -6.25 -23.51 -1.03
N ALA A 81 -7.15 -24.15 -0.28
CA ALA A 81 -7.97 -23.46 0.71
C ALA A 81 -7.14 -22.76 1.80
N PRO A 82 -6.14 -23.42 2.46
CA PRO A 82 -5.26 -22.72 3.40
C PRO A 82 -4.40 -21.63 2.73
N ALA A 83 -3.99 -21.77 1.46
CA ALA A 83 -3.28 -20.72 0.74
C ALA A 83 -4.15 -19.47 0.51
N ILE A 84 -5.42 -19.65 0.16
CA ILE A 84 -6.38 -18.55 0.03
C ILE A 84 -6.58 -17.84 1.39
N GLU A 85 -6.76 -18.58 2.47
CA GLU A 85 -6.96 -17.98 3.80
C GLU A 85 -5.71 -17.24 4.29
N LEU A 86 -4.53 -17.83 4.09
CA LEU A 86 -3.27 -17.14 4.42
C LEU A 86 -3.09 -15.87 3.60
N SER A 87 -3.43 -15.90 2.30
CA SER A 87 -3.30 -14.71 1.45
C SER A 87 -4.18 -13.53 1.91
N ARG A 88 -5.39 -13.81 2.42
CA ARG A 88 -6.23 -12.78 3.05
C ARG A 88 -5.56 -12.17 4.28
N LYS A 89 -5.09 -13.01 5.20
CA LYS A 89 -4.39 -12.57 6.41
C LYS A 89 -3.09 -11.81 6.11
N LEU A 90 -2.33 -12.24 5.11
CA LEU A 90 -1.14 -11.51 4.64
C LEU A 90 -1.50 -10.12 4.09
N SER A 91 -2.57 -10.03 3.30
CA SER A 91 -3.06 -8.75 2.77
C SER A 91 -3.50 -7.80 3.88
N GLU A 92 -4.22 -8.30 4.89
CA GLU A 92 -4.63 -7.52 6.07
C GLU A 92 -3.45 -7.02 6.90
N LYS A 93 -2.30 -7.71 6.83
CA LYS A 93 -1.04 -7.33 7.46
C LYS A 93 -0.12 -6.48 6.57
N GLY A 94 -0.62 -6.00 5.43
CA GLY A 94 0.18 -5.20 4.47
C GLY A 94 1.19 -6.00 3.65
N ARG A 95 1.12 -7.34 3.66
CA ARG A 95 2.02 -8.25 2.95
C ARG A 95 1.42 -8.74 1.63
N ALA A 96 0.89 -7.82 0.83
CA ALA A 96 0.20 -8.15 -0.42
C ALA A 96 1.11 -8.89 -1.43
N GLY A 97 2.40 -8.57 -1.49
CA GLY A 97 3.36 -9.26 -2.36
C GLY A 97 3.48 -10.75 -2.04
N ASP A 98 3.57 -11.12 -0.76
CA ASP A 98 3.61 -12.52 -0.33
C ASP A 98 2.30 -13.24 -0.65
N ALA A 99 1.16 -12.54 -0.48
CA ALA A 99 -0.16 -13.08 -0.80
C ALA A 99 -0.30 -13.37 -2.30
N TYR A 100 0.12 -12.45 -3.18
CA TYR A 100 0.12 -12.66 -4.63
C TYR A 100 1.03 -13.83 -5.04
N HIS A 101 2.23 -13.90 -4.49
CA HIS A 101 3.16 -14.99 -4.78
C HIS A 101 2.58 -16.36 -4.40
N LEU A 102 1.99 -16.46 -3.21
CA LEU A 102 1.34 -17.69 -2.72
C LEU A 102 0.17 -18.10 -3.63
N LEU A 103 -0.70 -17.17 -4.01
CA LEU A 103 -1.83 -17.43 -4.91
C LEU A 103 -1.39 -17.80 -6.32
N ALA A 104 -0.30 -17.22 -6.82
CA ALA A 104 0.27 -17.61 -8.10
C ALA A 104 0.77 -19.07 -8.08
N GLN A 105 1.42 -19.49 -7.00
CA GLN A 105 1.81 -20.89 -6.79
C GLN A 105 0.59 -21.82 -6.70
N ALA A 106 -0.46 -21.39 -5.98
CA ALA A 106 -1.71 -22.12 -5.86
C ALA A 106 -2.39 -22.32 -7.24
N HIS A 107 -2.44 -21.28 -8.05
CA HIS A 107 -2.99 -21.36 -9.42
C HIS A 107 -2.16 -22.27 -10.33
N GLN A 108 -0.83 -22.30 -10.19
CA GLN A 108 0.02 -23.24 -10.92
C GLN A 108 -0.15 -24.68 -10.46
N CYS A 109 -0.47 -24.90 -9.17
CA CYS A 109 -0.75 -26.21 -8.61
C CYS A 109 -2.04 -26.80 -9.17
N GLU A 110 -3.12 -26.03 -9.12
CA GLU A 110 -4.46 -26.39 -9.58
C GLU A 110 -5.02 -25.35 -10.58
N PRO A 111 -4.60 -25.40 -11.86
CA PRO A 111 -4.98 -24.41 -12.86
C PRO A 111 -6.49 -24.35 -13.17
N HIS A 112 -7.25 -25.36 -12.73
CA HIS A 112 -8.70 -25.46 -12.96
C HIS A 112 -9.52 -25.07 -11.71
N ASP A 113 -8.89 -24.72 -10.60
CA ASP A 113 -9.60 -24.21 -9.42
C ASP A 113 -9.97 -22.73 -9.63
N VAL A 114 -11.28 -22.49 -9.76
CA VAL A 114 -11.84 -21.15 -10.02
C VAL A 114 -11.71 -20.20 -8.81
N SER A 115 -11.50 -20.72 -7.62
CA SER A 115 -11.46 -19.91 -6.39
C SER A 115 -10.22 -18.99 -6.37
N VAL A 116 -9.08 -19.47 -6.87
CA VAL A 116 -7.83 -18.68 -6.89
C VAL A 116 -7.93 -17.45 -7.81
N PRO A 117 -8.35 -17.56 -9.08
CA PRO A 117 -8.61 -16.39 -9.92
C PRO A 117 -9.58 -15.39 -9.32
N LEU A 118 -10.63 -15.84 -8.63
CA LEU A 118 -11.59 -14.93 -7.99
C LEU A 118 -11.00 -14.17 -6.81
N VAL A 119 -10.14 -14.82 -6.01
CA VAL A 119 -9.42 -14.13 -4.92
C VAL A 119 -8.42 -13.13 -5.49
N LEU A 120 -7.67 -13.49 -6.53
CA LEU A 120 -6.76 -12.56 -7.21
C LEU A 120 -7.51 -11.36 -7.81
N ALA A 121 -8.67 -11.59 -8.44
CA ALA A 121 -9.50 -10.50 -8.95
C ALA A 121 -9.94 -9.54 -7.84
N GLU A 122 -10.37 -10.06 -6.69
CA GLU A 122 -10.77 -9.23 -5.55
C GLU A 122 -9.59 -8.45 -4.94
N MET A 123 -8.42 -9.06 -4.84
CA MET A 123 -7.22 -8.37 -4.38
C MET A 123 -6.83 -7.22 -5.31
N HIS A 124 -6.81 -7.45 -6.63
CA HIS A 124 -6.54 -6.41 -7.62
C HIS A 124 -7.61 -5.31 -7.61
N ARG A 125 -8.89 -5.67 -7.40
CA ARG A 125 -9.97 -4.69 -7.27
C ARG A 125 -9.76 -3.78 -6.05
N ARG A 126 -9.36 -4.35 -4.92
CA ARG A 126 -9.08 -3.58 -3.69
C ARG A 126 -7.87 -2.67 -3.82
N SER A 127 -6.84 -3.12 -4.53
CA SER A 127 -5.65 -2.29 -4.79
C SER A 127 -5.83 -1.28 -5.93
N GLY A 128 -7.04 -1.16 -6.52
CA GLY A 128 -7.31 -0.24 -7.62
C GLY A 128 -6.75 -0.70 -8.99
N SER A 129 -6.14 -1.89 -9.07
CA SER A 129 -5.64 -2.47 -10.32
C SER A 129 -6.79 -3.11 -11.11
N TYR A 130 -7.74 -2.30 -11.55
CA TYR A 130 -8.96 -2.76 -12.21
C TYR A 130 -8.74 -3.57 -13.50
N PRO A 131 -7.76 -3.26 -14.37
CA PRO A 131 -7.47 -4.08 -15.55
C PRO A 131 -7.08 -5.52 -15.18
N ASP A 132 -6.26 -5.71 -14.15
CA ASP A 132 -5.87 -7.03 -13.68
C ASP A 132 -7.04 -7.76 -13.01
N ALA A 133 -7.87 -7.06 -12.26
CA ALA A 133 -9.11 -7.62 -11.70
C ALA A 133 -10.03 -8.15 -12.81
N VAL A 134 -10.20 -7.40 -13.92
CA VAL A 134 -10.96 -7.85 -15.09
C VAL A 134 -10.36 -9.11 -15.69
N ARG A 135 -9.03 -9.15 -15.92
CA ARG A 135 -8.34 -10.33 -16.47
C ARG A 135 -8.57 -11.59 -15.64
N TRP A 136 -8.50 -11.47 -14.31
CA TRP A 136 -8.73 -12.61 -13.42
C TRP A 136 -10.19 -13.07 -13.38
N ILE A 137 -11.17 -12.14 -13.47
CA ILE A 137 -12.58 -12.52 -13.60
C ILE A 137 -12.82 -13.22 -14.95
N GLU A 138 -12.22 -12.76 -16.04
CA GLU A 138 -12.31 -13.39 -17.35
C GLU A 138 -11.68 -14.80 -17.34
N CYS A 139 -10.55 -14.98 -16.63
CA CYS A 139 -9.95 -16.28 -16.39
C CYS A 139 -10.93 -17.21 -15.66
N ALA A 140 -11.53 -16.75 -14.57
CA ALA A 140 -12.53 -17.51 -13.83
C ALA A 140 -13.77 -17.83 -14.67
N ASN A 141 -14.20 -16.95 -15.55
CA ASN A 141 -15.33 -17.20 -16.48
C ASN A 141 -15.00 -18.26 -17.54
N ALA A 142 -13.77 -18.29 -18.03
CA ALA A 142 -13.31 -19.31 -18.97
C ALA A 142 -13.26 -20.70 -18.30
N MET A 143 -12.95 -20.76 -16.99
CA MET A 143 -12.89 -22.01 -16.23
C MET A 143 -14.27 -22.51 -15.78
N SER A 144 -15.24 -21.62 -15.54
CA SER A 144 -16.60 -21.95 -15.09
C SER A 144 -17.63 -21.07 -15.82
N PRO A 145 -17.92 -21.39 -17.10
CA PRO A 145 -18.82 -20.60 -17.95
C PRO A 145 -20.26 -20.54 -17.42
N GLU A 146 -20.73 -21.60 -16.76
CA GLU A 146 -22.06 -21.67 -16.16
C GLU A 146 -22.29 -20.64 -15.06
N SER A 147 -21.24 -20.21 -14.39
CA SER A 147 -21.28 -19.18 -13.34
C SER A 147 -20.90 -17.77 -13.84
N ALA A 148 -20.62 -17.60 -15.14
CA ALA A 148 -20.17 -16.31 -15.69
C ALA A 148 -21.24 -15.22 -15.56
N SER A 149 -22.53 -15.57 -15.62
CA SER A 149 -23.63 -14.62 -15.47
C SER A 149 -23.67 -13.96 -14.10
N SER A 150 -23.33 -14.67 -13.03
CA SER A 150 -23.29 -14.12 -11.68
C SER A 150 -22.15 -13.11 -11.47
N ARG A 151 -21.12 -13.15 -12.32
CA ARG A 151 -19.96 -12.25 -12.27
C ARG A 151 -20.04 -11.08 -13.25
N SER A 152 -21.07 -11.07 -14.11
CA SER A 152 -21.21 -10.07 -15.20
C SER A 152 -21.40 -8.66 -14.68
N GLU A 153 -22.12 -8.46 -13.56
CA GLU A 153 -22.34 -7.15 -12.96
C GLU A 153 -21.02 -6.54 -12.44
N VAL A 154 -20.22 -7.33 -11.74
CA VAL A 154 -18.89 -6.89 -11.25
C VAL A 154 -17.97 -6.56 -12.41
N LEU A 155 -17.94 -7.41 -13.44
CA LEU A 155 -17.12 -7.20 -14.63
C LEU A 155 -17.51 -5.92 -15.37
N ASN A 156 -18.80 -5.68 -15.56
CA ASN A 156 -19.31 -4.47 -16.20
C ASN A 156 -19.01 -3.21 -15.38
N SER A 157 -19.13 -3.28 -14.06
CA SER A 157 -18.78 -2.18 -13.14
C SER A 157 -17.28 -1.85 -13.23
N LEU A 158 -16.40 -2.85 -13.25
CA LEU A 158 -14.95 -2.64 -13.39
C LEU A 158 -14.61 -2.02 -14.74
N ARG A 159 -15.19 -2.51 -15.83
CA ARG A 159 -14.98 -1.96 -17.18
C ARG A 159 -15.46 -0.50 -17.28
N ALA A 160 -16.60 -0.18 -16.68
CA ALA A 160 -17.10 1.19 -16.61
C ALA A 160 -16.17 2.11 -15.81
N THR A 161 -15.60 1.59 -14.73
CA THR A 161 -14.60 2.32 -13.92
C THR A 161 -13.31 2.58 -14.69
N ILE A 162 -12.80 1.58 -15.42
CA ILE A 162 -11.63 1.72 -16.30
C ILE A 162 -11.89 2.82 -17.33
N SER A 163 -13.01 2.73 -18.07
CA SER A 163 -13.35 3.71 -19.10
C SER A 163 -13.50 5.12 -18.54
N ARG A 164 -14.07 5.26 -17.35
CA ARG A 164 -14.17 6.56 -16.67
C ARG A 164 -12.79 7.09 -16.27
N ASN A 165 -11.92 6.24 -15.75
CA ASN A 165 -10.56 6.61 -15.37
C ASN A 165 -9.73 7.03 -16.59
N ASP A 166 -9.87 6.33 -17.73
CA ASP A 166 -9.21 6.69 -18.97
C ASP A 166 -9.68 8.05 -19.50
N LEU A 167 -10.98 8.32 -19.44
CA LEU A 167 -11.53 9.64 -19.79
C LEU A 167 -11.01 10.73 -18.86
N LEU A 168 -10.97 10.49 -17.57
CA LEU A 168 -10.40 11.44 -16.59
C LEU A 168 -8.93 11.70 -16.87
N ARG A 169 -8.10 10.68 -17.12
CA ARG A 169 -6.69 10.83 -17.48
C ARG A 169 -6.51 11.65 -18.75
N ALA A 170 -7.31 11.39 -19.78
CA ALA A 170 -7.30 12.18 -21.01
C ALA A 170 -7.65 13.66 -20.73
N THR A 171 -8.61 13.92 -19.85
CA THR A 171 -8.99 15.28 -19.46
C THR A 171 -7.89 15.96 -18.66
N VAL A 172 -7.28 15.27 -17.68
CA VAL A 172 -6.10 15.76 -16.92
C VAL A 172 -5.01 16.18 -17.90
N HIS A 173 -4.67 15.30 -18.84
CA HIS A 173 -3.63 15.58 -19.81
C HIS A 173 -3.98 16.81 -20.68
N ALA A 174 -5.21 16.89 -21.20
CA ALA A 174 -5.64 18.01 -22.05
C ALA A 174 -5.65 19.35 -21.31
N VAL A 175 -6.14 19.38 -20.07
CA VAL A 175 -6.15 20.59 -19.23
C VAL A 175 -4.73 20.98 -18.85
N GLY A 176 -3.92 20.01 -18.42
CA GLY A 176 -2.52 20.24 -18.08
C GLY A 176 -1.71 20.80 -19.24
N GLN A 177 -1.90 20.29 -20.45
CA GLN A 177 -1.26 20.81 -21.68
C GLN A 177 -1.63 22.27 -21.95
N LYS A 178 -2.89 22.66 -21.77
CA LYS A 178 -3.29 24.08 -21.89
C LYS A 178 -2.57 24.96 -20.87
N ILE A 179 -2.42 24.48 -19.65
CA ILE A 179 -1.72 25.18 -18.57
C ILE A 179 -0.24 25.28 -18.87
N THR A 180 0.42 24.17 -19.17
CA THR A 180 1.87 24.16 -19.45
C THR A 180 2.25 24.95 -20.69
N ASN A 181 1.44 24.94 -21.73
CA ASN A 181 1.63 25.79 -22.92
C ASN A 181 1.53 27.30 -22.60
N SER A 182 0.79 27.67 -21.57
CA SER A 182 0.61 29.07 -21.15
C SER A 182 1.61 29.53 -20.09
N ARG A 183 2.03 28.66 -19.18
CA ARG A 183 2.76 29.01 -17.96
C ARG A 183 4.04 28.19 -17.72
N GLY A 184 4.33 27.17 -18.55
CA GLY A 184 5.42 26.22 -18.32
C GLY A 184 5.05 25.12 -17.30
N HIS A 185 6.08 24.45 -16.82
CA HIS A 185 5.94 23.28 -15.96
C HIS A 185 6.17 23.56 -14.47
N ASP A 186 6.37 24.82 -14.10
CA ASP A 186 6.64 25.19 -12.71
C ASP A 186 5.36 25.23 -11.90
N VAL A 187 5.38 24.65 -10.71
CA VAL A 187 4.30 24.75 -9.73
C VAL A 187 3.99 26.21 -9.47
N MET A 188 2.76 26.62 -9.67
CA MET A 188 2.36 28.03 -9.75
C MET A 188 2.20 28.70 -8.38
N SER A 189 1.86 27.95 -7.34
CA SER A 189 1.60 28.48 -5.99
C SER A 189 1.83 27.43 -4.90
N GLY A 190 1.54 27.80 -3.65
CA GLY A 190 1.68 26.92 -2.49
C GLY A 190 3.13 26.78 -1.99
N PRO A 191 3.36 25.89 -1.01
CA PRO A 191 4.65 25.76 -0.34
C PRO A 191 5.81 25.42 -1.28
N PHE A 192 5.51 24.75 -2.38
CA PHE A 192 6.52 24.28 -3.34
C PHE A 192 6.46 25.00 -4.70
N ALA A 193 5.97 26.24 -4.71
CA ALA A 193 5.98 27.08 -5.90
C ALA A 193 7.36 27.14 -6.53
N GLY A 194 7.42 27.01 -7.87
CA GLY A 194 8.66 27.00 -8.65
C GLY A 194 9.36 25.63 -8.75
N VAL A 195 8.79 24.56 -8.19
CA VAL A 195 9.22 23.20 -8.53
C VAL A 195 8.82 22.92 -9.97
N THR A 196 9.77 22.55 -10.82
CA THR A 196 9.51 22.15 -12.21
C THR A 196 9.05 20.69 -12.26
N LEU A 197 7.83 20.46 -12.73
CA LEU A 197 7.27 19.12 -12.86
C LEU A 197 7.56 18.50 -14.22
N SER A 198 7.75 17.18 -14.26
CA SER A 198 7.63 16.40 -15.50
C SER A 198 6.17 16.34 -15.97
N ASN A 199 5.93 15.90 -17.21
CA ASN A 199 4.56 15.63 -17.67
C ASN A 199 3.96 14.48 -16.84
N GLY A 200 2.89 14.77 -16.12
CA GLY A 200 2.21 13.78 -15.28
C GLY A 200 1.03 13.12 -15.99
N HIS A 201 0.70 11.93 -15.51
CA HIS A 201 -0.43 11.12 -15.98
C HIS A 201 -1.37 10.73 -14.84
N ASP A 202 -1.07 11.08 -13.60
CA ASP A 202 -1.93 10.87 -12.44
C ASP A 202 -3.04 11.94 -12.37
N PHE A 203 -4.06 11.67 -11.60
CA PHE A 203 -5.22 12.56 -11.50
C PHE A 203 -4.90 13.88 -10.77
N ALA A 204 -3.93 13.88 -9.87
CA ALA A 204 -3.55 15.03 -9.06
C ALA A 204 -2.57 15.98 -9.78
N TRP A 205 -1.98 15.55 -10.93
CA TRP A 205 -0.92 16.31 -11.60
C TRP A 205 -1.29 17.76 -11.89
N VAL A 206 -2.51 18.03 -12.36
CA VAL A 206 -2.94 19.41 -12.67
C VAL A 206 -3.09 20.23 -11.40
N ALA A 207 -3.66 19.66 -10.33
CA ALA A 207 -3.77 20.35 -9.04
C ALA A 207 -2.37 20.63 -8.43
N THR A 208 -1.45 19.71 -8.62
CA THR A 208 -0.03 19.89 -8.24
C THR A 208 0.62 21.02 -9.02
N LEU A 209 0.42 21.06 -10.35
CA LEU A 209 0.94 22.14 -11.22
C LEU A 209 0.36 23.50 -10.85
N VAL A 210 -0.93 23.58 -10.57
CA VAL A 210 -1.59 24.80 -10.07
C VAL A 210 -1.06 25.19 -8.68
N GLY A 211 -0.60 24.22 -7.90
CA GLY A 211 -0.07 24.39 -6.55
C GLY A 211 -1.16 24.39 -5.49
N CYS A 212 -2.27 23.68 -5.74
CA CYS A 212 -3.38 23.51 -4.78
C CYS A 212 -3.62 22.05 -4.39
N TYR A 213 -2.76 21.14 -4.80
CA TYR A 213 -2.79 19.75 -4.34
C TYR A 213 -2.61 19.69 -2.83
N GLU A 214 -3.50 18.97 -2.15
CA GLU A 214 -3.51 18.85 -0.67
C GLU A 214 -3.36 20.22 0.04
N LYS A 215 -4.09 21.21 -0.41
CA LYS A 215 -3.99 22.59 0.06
C LYS A 215 -4.19 22.74 1.57
N GLU A 216 -4.92 21.82 2.20
CA GLU A 216 -5.08 21.74 3.65
C GLU A 216 -3.76 21.57 4.40
N LEU A 217 -2.73 21.03 3.75
CA LEU A 217 -1.39 20.86 4.33
C LEU A 217 -0.50 22.09 4.22
N HIS A 218 -0.85 23.09 3.41
CA HIS A 218 0.07 24.18 3.09
C HIS A 218 0.60 24.90 4.32
N SER A 219 -0.26 25.26 5.28
CA SER A 219 0.16 25.93 6.51
C SER A 219 1.07 25.05 7.37
N VAL A 220 0.75 23.77 7.48
CA VAL A 220 1.52 22.80 8.26
C VAL A 220 2.88 22.50 7.62
N ILE A 221 2.94 22.47 6.30
CA ILE A 221 4.22 22.35 5.57
C ILE A 221 5.10 23.57 5.85
N GLU A 222 4.55 24.79 5.82
CA GLU A 222 5.29 26.01 6.16
C GLU A 222 5.79 26.00 7.61
N ASP A 223 4.95 25.55 8.55
CA ASP A 223 5.32 25.39 9.94
C ASP A 223 6.48 24.37 10.08
N ALA A 224 6.36 23.22 9.44
CA ALA A 224 7.40 22.18 9.44
C ALA A 224 8.71 22.66 8.80
N ILE A 225 8.67 23.42 7.72
CA ILE A 225 9.84 24.06 7.10
C ILE A 225 10.49 25.06 8.06
N SER A 226 9.70 25.81 8.83
CA SER A 226 10.20 26.80 9.78
C SER A 226 11.02 26.19 10.93
N LEU A 227 10.82 24.91 11.24
CA LEU A 227 11.61 24.13 12.19
C LEU A 227 13.05 23.89 11.71
N ARG A 228 13.33 24.13 10.42
CA ARG A 228 14.64 23.93 9.78
C ARG A 228 15.19 22.51 10.00
N PRO A 229 14.43 21.46 9.68
CA PRO A 229 14.89 20.10 9.86
C PRO A 229 16.17 19.86 9.05
N THR A 230 17.07 19.05 9.59
CA THR A 230 18.31 18.65 8.90
C THR A 230 18.15 17.32 8.15
N ARG A 231 17.13 16.55 8.50
CA ARG A 231 16.73 15.30 7.86
C ARG A 231 15.24 15.30 7.64
N ILE A 232 14.81 14.95 6.45
CA ILE A 232 13.39 14.79 6.11
C ILE A 232 13.21 13.41 5.51
N VAL A 233 12.30 12.64 6.07
CA VAL A 233 11.97 11.29 5.61
C VAL A 233 10.59 11.33 4.97
N ASN A 234 10.53 11.10 3.66
CA ASN A 234 9.27 11.01 2.92
C ASN A 234 9.00 9.54 2.61
N VAL A 235 8.00 8.96 3.25
CA VAL A 235 7.56 7.58 3.06
C VAL A 235 6.29 7.55 2.21
N GLY A 236 6.31 6.79 1.14
CA GLY A 236 5.33 6.90 0.05
C GLY A 236 5.65 8.13 -0.80
N CYS A 237 6.86 8.20 -1.35
CA CYS A 237 7.30 9.41 -2.06
C CYS A 237 6.67 9.57 -3.45
N SER A 238 6.02 8.53 -3.99
CA SER A 238 5.40 8.57 -5.33
C SER A 238 6.35 9.18 -6.37
N GLY A 239 5.89 10.09 -7.22
CA GLY A 239 6.70 10.80 -8.20
C GLY A 239 7.66 11.87 -7.63
N GLY A 240 7.76 12.02 -6.30
CA GLY A 240 8.77 12.86 -5.65
C GLY A 240 8.35 14.31 -5.36
N TYR A 241 7.09 14.70 -5.55
CA TYR A 241 6.64 16.07 -5.35
C TYR A 241 7.01 16.64 -3.97
N TYR A 242 6.70 15.92 -2.90
CA TYR A 242 7.04 16.35 -1.53
C TYR A 242 8.54 16.28 -1.27
N ALA A 243 9.21 15.21 -1.68
CA ALA A 243 10.64 15.05 -1.50
C ALA A 243 11.44 16.21 -2.15
N VAL A 244 11.13 16.53 -3.39
CA VAL A 244 11.78 17.61 -4.16
C VAL A 244 11.36 18.99 -3.63
N GLY A 245 10.10 19.15 -3.30
CA GLY A 245 9.59 20.37 -2.69
C GLY A 245 10.32 20.73 -1.40
N PHE A 246 10.43 19.79 -0.48
CA PHE A 246 11.21 19.96 0.74
C PHE A 246 12.70 20.19 0.47
N ALA A 247 13.31 19.46 -0.48
CA ALA A 247 14.71 19.64 -0.84
C ALA A 247 15.02 21.08 -1.32
N ARG A 248 14.13 21.68 -2.08
CA ARG A 248 14.26 23.08 -2.53
C ARG A 248 14.04 24.09 -1.42
N ARG A 249 13.07 23.83 -0.54
CA ARG A 249 12.70 24.75 0.54
C ARG A 249 13.64 24.70 1.76
N VAL A 250 14.31 23.56 1.99
CA VAL A 250 15.22 23.34 3.12
C VAL A 250 16.59 22.91 2.62
N PRO A 251 17.42 23.87 2.11
CA PRO A 251 18.69 23.53 1.45
C PRO A 251 19.70 22.81 2.35
N ALA A 252 19.59 22.94 3.67
CA ALA A 252 20.44 22.27 4.65
C ALA A 252 20.02 20.82 4.95
N ALA A 253 18.87 20.38 4.48
CA ALA A 253 18.35 19.03 4.76
C ALA A 253 18.83 18.01 3.73
N THR A 254 19.05 16.78 4.22
CA THR A 254 19.05 15.58 3.38
C THR A 254 17.65 14.98 3.40
N ILE A 255 17.14 14.65 2.22
CA ILE A 255 15.82 14.05 2.04
C ILE A 255 16.00 12.56 1.77
N TYR A 256 15.33 11.74 2.56
CA TYR A 256 15.27 10.28 2.36
C TYR A 256 13.87 9.96 1.86
N ALA A 257 13.76 9.61 0.58
CA ALA A 257 12.50 9.35 -0.10
C ALA A 257 12.34 7.85 -0.33
N PHE A 258 11.25 7.27 0.18
CA PHE A 258 11.00 5.83 0.11
C PHE A 258 9.70 5.52 -0.61
N ASP A 259 9.75 4.54 -1.50
CA ASP A 259 8.57 3.97 -2.15
C ASP A 259 8.82 2.50 -2.51
N ILE A 260 7.80 1.66 -2.41
CA ILE A 260 7.90 0.26 -2.83
C ILE A 260 7.82 0.10 -4.35
N ASP A 261 7.20 1.06 -5.05
CA ASP A 261 7.08 1.06 -6.51
C ASP A 261 8.37 1.57 -7.16
N GLU A 262 8.94 0.74 -8.03
CA GLU A 262 10.17 1.07 -8.76
C GLU A 262 9.97 2.24 -9.75
N LEU A 263 8.81 2.35 -10.38
CA LEU A 263 8.50 3.45 -11.30
C LEU A 263 8.34 4.77 -10.56
N ALA A 264 7.71 4.75 -9.39
CA ALA A 264 7.62 5.91 -8.50
C ALA A 264 9.02 6.40 -8.09
N ARG A 265 9.90 5.49 -7.66
CA ARG A 265 11.29 5.81 -7.32
C ARG A 265 12.07 6.41 -8.50
N ALA A 266 11.93 5.84 -9.69
CA ALA A 266 12.58 6.35 -10.90
C ALA A 266 12.10 7.77 -11.22
N SER A 267 10.80 8.03 -11.13
CA SER A 267 10.20 9.35 -11.32
C SER A 267 10.68 10.37 -10.27
N CYS A 268 10.81 9.95 -9.00
CA CYS A 268 11.35 10.79 -7.93
C CYS A 268 12.81 11.21 -8.20
N VAL A 269 13.65 10.28 -8.66
CA VAL A 269 15.04 10.58 -9.06
C VAL A 269 15.08 11.56 -10.23
N GLU A 270 14.26 11.34 -11.25
CA GLU A 270 14.15 12.24 -12.41
C GLU A 270 13.73 13.65 -11.97
N LEU A 271 12.67 13.75 -11.16
CA LEU A 271 12.18 15.03 -10.68
C LEU A 271 13.22 15.78 -9.83
N ALA A 272 13.97 15.05 -8.98
CA ALA A 272 15.05 15.64 -8.19
C ALA A 272 16.17 16.20 -9.06
N ASN A 273 16.54 15.51 -10.14
CA ASN A 273 17.54 15.96 -11.09
C ASN A 273 17.09 17.19 -11.89
N VAL A 274 15.84 17.20 -12.37
CA VAL A 274 15.25 18.36 -13.10
C VAL A 274 15.23 19.61 -12.24
N ASN A 275 15.17 19.46 -10.92
CA ASN A 275 15.12 20.56 -9.95
C ASN A 275 16.45 20.87 -9.27
N ASP A 276 17.56 20.31 -9.75
CA ASP A 276 18.93 20.54 -9.23
C ASP A 276 19.09 20.23 -7.74
N VAL A 277 18.36 19.19 -7.24
CA VAL A 277 18.43 18.74 -5.84
C VAL A 277 18.78 17.25 -5.70
N GLY A 278 19.16 16.59 -6.79
CA GLY A 278 19.42 15.15 -6.81
C GLY A 278 20.56 14.72 -5.86
N ASP A 279 21.50 15.59 -5.55
CA ASP A 279 22.59 15.37 -4.60
C ASP A 279 22.12 15.26 -3.14
N ARG A 280 20.93 15.76 -2.82
CA ARG A 280 20.35 15.79 -1.46
C ARG A 280 19.11 14.91 -1.30
N VAL A 281 18.66 14.25 -2.36
CA VAL A 281 17.52 13.33 -2.34
C VAL A 281 18.02 11.90 -2.49
N VAL A 282 17.96 11.14 -1.40
CA VAL A 282 18.36 9.73 -1.34
C VAL A 282 17.11 8.89 -1.48
N VAL A 283 16.98 8.18 -2.61
CA VAL A 283 15.78 7.37 -2.91
C VAL A 283 16.03 5.91 -2.53
N GLY A 284 15.11 5.33 -1.77
CA GLY A 284 15.15 3.96 -1.28
C GLY A 284 13.88 3.17 -1.58
N GLY A 285 13.91 1.86 -1.37
CA GLY A 285 12.77 0.94 -1.50
C GLY A 285 11.84 0.99 -0.29
N ALA A 286 11.52 -0.17 0.31
CA ALA A 286 10.66 -0.24 1.48
C ALA A 286 11.29 0.45 2.70
N CYS A 287 10.54 1.34 3.35
CA CYS A 287 10.91 1.93 4.63
C CYS A 287 10.37 1.05 5.76
N THR A 288 11.26 0.25 6.37
CA THR A 288 10.93 -0.55 7.55
C THR A 288 11.31 0.21 8.83
N PRO A 289 10.85 -0.20 10.03
CA PRO A 289 11.29 0.38 11.30
C PRO A 289 12.81 0.40 11.48
N ASP A 290 13.53 -0.63 11.03
CA ASP A 290 15.00 -0.71 11.09
C ASP A 290 15.67 0.32 10.16
N VAL A 291 15.07 0.57 8.98
CA VAL A 291 15.54 1.61 8.04
C VAL A 291 15.22 3.00 8.57
N LEU A 292 14.04 3.19 9.17
CA LEU A 292 13.59 4.47 9.69
C LEU A 292 14.38 4.91 10.94
N GLY A 293 14.68 3.97 11.84
CA GLY A 293 15.27 4.24 13.15
C GLY A 293 16.49 5.17 13.12
N PRO A 294 17.52 4.93 12.29
CA PRO A 294 18.69 5.81 12.19
C PRO A 294 18.42 7.21 11.62
N LEU A 295 17.29 7.43 10.96
CA LEU A 295 16.96 8.65 10.24
C LEU A 295 16.18 9.66 11.09
N VAL A 296 15.60 9.22 12.21
CA VAL A 296 14.65 10.00 13.02
C VAL A 296 15.21 10.42 14.38
N GLY A 297 14.64 11.47 14.96
CA GLY A 297 15.04 12.08 16.23
C GLY A 297 14.95 13.61 16.17
N SER A 298 15.57 14.29 17.11
CA SER A 298 15.58 15.76 17.13
C SER A 298 16.13 16.35 15.84
N GLY A 299 15.42 17.33 15.26
CA GLY A 299 15.77 17.99 14.02
C GLY A 299 15.44 17.15 12.77
N SER A 300 14.61 16.12 12.88
CA SER A 300 14.04 15.40 11.75
C SER A 300 12.55 15.68 11.57
N LEU A 301 12.10 15.55 10.32
CA LEU A 301 10.69 15.60 9.91
C LEU A 301 10.35 14.31 9.17
N ILE A 302 9.21 13.73 9.44
CA ILE A 302 8.60 12.67 8.62
C ILE A 302 7.40 13.27 7.87
N PHE A 303 7.32 12.97 6.57
CA PHE A 303 6.13 13.09 5.76
C PHE A 303 5.75 11.68 5.31
N CYS A 304 4.64 11.15 5.81
CA CYS A 304 4.26 9.74 5.63
C CYS A 304 2.87 9.62 5.02
N ASP A 305 2.84 8.97 3.86
CA ASP A 305 1.66 8.59 3.12
C ASP A 305 1.95 7.21 2.48
N CYS A 306 1.61 6.12 3.18
CA CYS A 306 2.01 4.77 2.79
C CYS A 306 0.87 3.75 2.84
N GLU A 307 -0.36 4.24 2.58
CA GLU A 307 -1.53 3.42 2.23
C GLU A 307 -1.89 2.35 3.26
N GLY A 308 -1.80 2.71 4.56
CA GLY A 308 -2.21 1.85 5.68
C GLY A 308 -1.07 1.17 6.45
N TYR A 309 0.20 1.36 6.02
CA TYR A 309 1.36 0.80 6.74
C TYR A 309 1.81 1.67 7.93
N GLU A 310 1.22 2.85 8.12
CA GLU A 310 1.57 3.84 9.15
C GLU A 310 1.58 3.27 10.55
N LEU A 311 0.62 2.41 10.90
CA LEU A 311 0.56 1.76 12.22
C LEU A 311 1.75 0.86 12.50
N HIS A 312 2.32 0.24 11.48
CA HIS A 312 3.48 -0.62 11.65
C HIS A 312 4.78 0.18 11.70
N LEU A 313 4.87 1.22 10.89
CA LEU A 313 6.08 2.03 10.75
C LEU A 313 6.26 3.02 11.90
N LEU A 314 5.18 3.72 12.29
CA LEU A 314 5.22 4.80 13.27
C LEU A 314 4.87 4.30 14.68
N ASP A 315 5.73 3.43 15.21
CA ASP A 315 5.61 2.92 16.58
C ASP A 315 6.81 3.37 17.44
N PRO A 316 6.61 4.30 18.39
CA PRO A 316 7.68 4.77 19.27
C PRO A 316 8.29 3.65 20.15
N ALA A 317 7.55 2.58 20.43
CA ALA A 317 8.07 1.44 21.16
C ALA A 317 9.13 0.65 20.37
N ILE A 318 9.04 0.69 19.03
CA ILE A 318 9.98 0.04 18.11
C ILE A 318 11.05 1.05 17.64
N VAL A 319 10.64 2.30 17.37
CA VAL A 319 11.49 3.38 16.86
C VAL A 319 11.45 4.56 17.86
N PRO A 320 12.25 4.55 18.93
CA PRO A 320 12.17 5.58 20.00
C PRO A 320 12.46 7.01 19.52
N GLY A 321 13.21 7.17 18.41
CA GLY A 321 13.48 8.47 17.80
C GLY A 321 12.24 9.24 17.39
N LEU A 322 11.13 8.55 17.15
CA LEU A 322 9.84 9.16 16.79
C LEU A 322 9.30 10.11 17.84
N GLU A 323 9.60 9.88 19.13
CA GLU A 323 9.16 10.77 20.23
C GLU A 323 9.66 12.22 20.12
N LYS A 324 10.72 12.45 19.32
CA LYS A 324 11.37 13.76 19.14
C LYS A 324 11.31 14.23 17.67
N THR A 325 10.51 13.58 16.84
CA THR A 325 10.43 13.83 15.40
C THR A 325 9.12 14.52 15.06
N ALA A 326 9.16 15.61 14.31
CA ALA A 326 7.95 16.19 13.74
C ALA A 326 7.40 15.25 12.65
N ILE A 327 6.07 14.99 12.65
CA ILE A 327 5.46 14.02 11.75
C ILE A 327 4.23 14.63 11.10
N ILE A 328 4.18 14.61 9.77
CA ILE A 328 2.99 14.84 8.97
C ILE A 328 2.61 13.47 8.41
N VAL A 329 1.40 13.00 8.71
CA VAL A 329 0.98 11.64 8.34
C VAL A 329 -0.46 11.66 7.82
N GLU A 330 -0.70 10.94 6.70
CA GLU A 330 -2.04 10.64 6.21
C GLU A 330 -2.68 9.53 7.05
N LEU A 331 -3.98 9.67 7.30
CA LEU A 331 -4.74 8.76 8.15
C LEU A 331 -5.67 7.91 7.28
N HIS A 332 -5.27 6.69 7.01
CA HIS A 332 -5.94 5.75 6.12
C HIS A 332 -7.01 4.90 6.84
N ASP A 333 -7.91 5.54 7.60
CA ASP A 333 -9.02 4.82 8.28
C ASP A 333 -9.95 4.09 7.30
N VAL A 334 -10.01 4.53 6.05
CA VAL A 334 -10.79 3.87 4.97
C VAL A 334 -10.23 2.48 4.66
N TRP A 335 -8.91 2.32 4.72
CA TRP A 335 -8.23 1.04 4.47
C TRP A 335 -8.06 0.22 5.74
N VAL A 336 -7.74 0.88 6.86
CA VAL A 336 -7.47 0.24 8.15
C VAL A 336 -8.37 0.89 9.21
N PRO A 337 -9.56 0.34 9.46
CA PRO A 337 -10.50 0.90 10.42
C PRO A 337 -9.88 1.15 11.81
N GLY A 338 -10.03 2.36 12.34
CA GLY A 338 -9.46 2.78 13.63
C GLY A 338 -7.96 3.05 13.61
N LEU A 339 -7.35 3.21 12.42
CA LEU A 339 -5.94 3.57 12.26
C LEU A 339 -5.62 4.87 12.98
N ALA A 340 -6.39 5.92 12.73
CA ALA A 340 -6.13 7.24 13.30
C ALA A 340 -6.12 7.23 14.82
N GLU A 341 -7.11 6.62 15.46
CA GLU A 341 -7.18 6.58 16.93
C GLU A 341 -5.99 5.82 17.53
N ARG A 342 -5.67 4.66 16.97
CA ARG A 342 -4.56 3.82 17.40
C ARG A 342 -3.20 4.48 17.19
N LEU A 343 -2.99 5.10 16.03
CA LEU A 343 -1.74 5.77 15.69
C LEU A 343 -1.52 7.00 16.56
N LEU A 344 -2.50 7.91 16.57
CA LEU A 344 -2.36 9.17 17.31
C LEU A 344 -2.29 8.96 18.82
N GLY A 345 -2.96 7.92 19.32
CA GLY A 345 -2.88 7.52 20.74
C GLY A 345 -1.45 7.27 21.23
N ARG A 346 -0.55 6.77 20.39
CA ARG A 346 0.85 6.51 20.71
C ARG A 346 1.67 7.77 21.00
N PHE A 347 1.23 8.92 20.47
CA PHE A 347 1.98 10.17 20.47
C PHE A 347 1.43 11.22 21.43
N LEU A 348 0.28 11.00 22.08
CA LEU A 348 -0.37 11.98 22.95
C LEU A 348 0.50 12.46 24.13
N ALA A 349 1.41 11.62 24.63
CA ALA A 349 2.31 11.98 25.72
C ALA A 349 3.48 12.86 25.26
N THR A 350 3.96 12.69 24.04
CA THR A 350 5.19 13.28 23.52
C THR A 350 4.95 14.41 22.52
N HIS A 351 3.77 14.48 21.90
CA HIS A 351 3.44 15.44 20.84
C HIS A 351 2.17 16.23 21.13
N LYS A 352 2.08 17.41 20.54
CA LYS A 352 0.81 18.07 20.24
C LYS A 352 0.30 17.51 18.92
N VAL A 353 -0.95 17.08 18.89
CA VAL A 353 -1.56 16.42 17.73
C VAL A 353 -2.61 17.33 17.13
N TYR A 354 -2.45 17.66 15.85
CA TYR A 354 -3.38 18.47 15.06
C TYR A 354 -3.96 17.59 13.95
N ARG A 355 -5.28 17.41 13.94
CA ARG A 355 -5.97 16.77 12.83
C ARG A 355 -6.31 17.79 11.75
N ILE A 356 -6.14 17.40 10.48
CA ILE A 356 -6.30 18.25 9.32
C ILE A 356 -7.26 17.55 8.37
N GLY A 357 -8.44 18.09 8.22
CA GLY A 357 -9.46 17.60 7.28
C GLY A 357 -9.33 18.25 5.91
N ALA A 358 -9.89 17.61 4.90
CA ALA A 358 -10.00 18.17 3.55
C ALA A 358 -10.73 19.52 3.56
N ILE A 359 -10.28 20.45 2.73
CA ILE A 359 -10.93 21.75 2.53
C ILE A 359 -11.49 21.87 1.11
N PRO A 360 -12.61 22.57 0.89
CA PRO A 360 -13.14 22.82 -0.44
C PRO A 360 -12.15 23.58 -1.32
N ARG A 361 -12.11 23.22 -2.60
CA ARG A 361 -11.31 23.92 -3.62
C ARG A 361 -12.17 24.96 -4.34
N ASP A 362 -11.63 26.17 -4.52
CA ASP A 362 -12.26 27.23 -5.33
C ASP A 362 -11.24 27.78 -6.33
N TRP A 363 -11.43 27.44 -7.60
CA TRP A 363 -10.54 27.88 -8.67
C TRP A 363 -10.46 29.42 -8.81
N ARG A 364 -11.43 30.18 -8.29
CA ARG A 364 -11.48 31.66 -8.40
C ARG A 364 -10.37 32.33 -7.60
N ILE A 365 -9.90 31.67 -6.55
CA ILE A 365 -8.82 32.16 -5.69
C ILE A 365 -7.46 31.49 -6.00
N GLU A 366 -7.44 30.56 -6.95
CA GLU A 366 -6.22 29.87 -7.36
C GLU A 366 -5.61 30.50 -8.64
N PRO A 367 -4.31 30.30 -8.90
CA PRO A 367 -3.63 30.86 -10.08
C PRO A 367 -4.30 30.47 -11.39
N VAL A 368 -4.95 29.33 -11.46
CA VAL A 368 -5.68 28.85 -12.66
C VAL A 368 -6.77 29.83 -13.11
N SER A 369 -7.26 30.71 -12.23
CA SER A 369 -8.24 31.74 -12.57
C SER A 369 -7.74 32.71 -13.65
N THR A 370 -6.42 32.93 -13.71
CA THR A 370 -5.79 33.87 -14.64
C THR A 370 -5.30 33.22 -15.95
N ILE A 371 -5.47 31.90 -16.11
CA ILE A 371 -5.00 31.20 -17.31
C ILE A 371 -6.00 31.38 -18.45
N PRO A 372 -5.58 31.94 -19.59
CA PRO A 372 -6.47 32.15 -20.73
C PRO A 372 -6.85 30.82 -21.40
N GLY A 373 -8.02 30.79 -22.02
CA GLY A 373 -8.45 29.64 -22.84
C GLY A 373 -8.98 28.43 -22.06
N LEU A 374 -9.01 28.48 -20.72
CA LEU A 374 -9.70 27.49 -19.90
C LEU A 374 -11.16 27.87 -19.68
N THR A 375 -12.05 26.91 -19.87
CA THR A 375 -13.45 27.01 -19.45
C THR A 375 -13.58 26.97 -17.93
N GLU A 376 -14.73 27.37 -17.38
CA GLU A 376 -15.03 27.27 -15.95
C GLU A 376 -14.96 25.81 -15.47
N GLN A 377 -15.46 24.89 -16.27
CA GLN A 377 -15.41 23.47 -15.96
C GLN A 377 -13.97 22.94 -15.91
N GLU A 378 -13.11 23.35 -16.84
CA GLU A 378 -11.69 22.98 -16.83
C GLU A 378 -10.93 23.57 -15.63
N ARG A 379 -11.28 24.79 -15.21
CA ARG A 379 -10.72 25.41 -13.99
C ARG A 379 -11.16 24.68 -12.73
N THR A 380 -12.44 24.30 -12.64
CA THR A 380 -12.96 23.47 -11.54
C THR A 380 -12.22 22.13 -11.49
N PHE A 381 -12.03 21.52 -12.64
CA PHE A 381 -11.28 20.27 -12.79
C PHE A 381 -9.81 20.43 -12.35
N ALA A 382 -9.17 21.52 -12.75
CA ALA A 382 -7.75 21.78 -12.51
C ALA A 382 -7.39 21.93 -11.02
N VAL A 383 -8.35 22.27 -10.17
CA VAL A 383 -8.11 22.41 -8.72
C VAL A 383 -8.57 21.19 -7.92
N SER A 384 -9.11 20.18 -8.57
CA SER A 384 -9.51 18.93 -7.91
C SER A 384 -8.30 18.04 -7.69
N ASP A 385 -8.08 17.59 -6.48
CA ASP A 385 -7.07 16.59 -6.13
C ASP A 385 -7.61 15.17 -6.13
N TRP A 386 -8.92 14.99 -6.42
CA TRP A 386 -9.58 13.69 -6.61
C TRP A 386 -9.53 12.77 -5.39
N ARG A 387 -9.27 13.33 -4.23
CA ARG A 387 -9.23 12.59 -2.96
C ARG A 387 -10.62 12.33 -2.41
N ASP A 388 -10.74 11.24 -1.65
CA ASP A 388 -11.93 11.00 -0.84
C ASP A 388 -12.02 12.07 0.27
N PRO A 389 -13.14 12.80 0.41
CA PRO A 389 -13.29 13.83 1.43
C PRO A 389 -13.20 13.30 2.88
N SER A 390 -13.34 11.99 3.09
CA SER A 390 -13.18 11.36 4.41
C SER A 390 -11.72 11.15 4.80
N MET A 391 -10.79 11.24 3.85
CA MET A 391 -9.36 11.18 4.12
C MET A 391 -8.92 12.42 4.91
N SER A 392 -8.02 12.21 5.84
CA SER A 392 -7.52 13.29 6.71
C SER A 392 -6.04 13.09 7.01
N TRP A 393 -5.40 14.15 7.44
CA TRP A 393 -4.01 14.17 7.85
C TRP A 393 -3.89 14.44 9.35
N ALA A 394 -2.72 14.17 9.89
CA ALA A 394 -2.34 14.67 11.20
C ALA A 394 -0.94 15.29 11.15
N TYR A 395 -0.78 16.37 11.91
CA TYR A 395 0.52 16.93 12.24
C TYR A 395 0.82 16.69 13.72
N LEU A 396 1.95 16.07 13.99
CA LEU A 396 2.43 15.75 15.32
C LEU A 396 3.68 16.60 15.58
N GLU A 397 3.55 17.60 16.43
CA GLU A 397 4.61 18.52 16.85
C GLU A 397 5.23 18.01 18.17
N PRO A 398 6.54 17.69 18.24
CA PRO A 398 7.18 17.30 19.49
C PRO A 398 7.07 18.39 20.56
N ARG A 399 6.88 17.97 21.82
CA ARG A 399 6.74 18.88 22.97
C ARG A 399 8.08 19.42 23.47
#